data_023481db466d735fe093aba912be97cf
#
_entry.id   023481db466d735fe093aba912be97cf
#
_cell.length_a   1.000
_cell.length_b   1.000
_cell.length_c   1.000
_cell.angle_alpha   90.00
_cell.angle_beta   90.00
_cell.angle_gamma   90.00
#
_symmetry.space_group_name_H-M   'P 1'
#
loop_
_entity.id
_entity.type
_entity.pdbx_description
1 polymer ?
#
loop_
_entity_poly.entity_id
_entity_poly.type
_entity_poly.pdbx_seq_one_letter_code
_entity_poly.pdbx_strand_id
1 'polypeptide(L)'
;MSTSPTSPAASTAAVSPREAQQLASAGLANIIDVRETDEHRSEHVAGASLFPTSIFSATGFPAQQAGQRMLVLCRSGKRAGKVVDALRASGRTDVSVIEGGITGWSKAGLPVVRNATAPIPLMRQVMVCAGLLVVAFTALAVLVNPWFMAGTGFVGLGLTFAGITGICTMATILAKMPWNRATAALPASNTTAGSCCSTATAGKCCS
;
A
#
# COMPACT_ATOMS: atom_id res chain seq x y z
N MET A 1 40.00 -28.59 0.84
CA MET A 1 39.61 -27.57 -0.13
C MET A 1 38.24 -27.04 0.28
N SER A 2 38.24 -25.97 1.09
CA SER A 2 37.00 -25.32 1.56
C SER A 2 36.59 -24.24 0.54
N THR A 3 35.50 -24.45 -0.17
CA THR A 3 34.89 -23.41 -0.98
C THR A 3 33.97 -22.60 -0.10
N SER A 4 34.43 -21.42 0.33
CA SER A 4 33.59 -20.42 0.97
C SER A 4 32.51 -19.96 -0.03
N PRO A 5 31.24 -19.82 0.42
CA PRO A 5 30.21 -19.23 -0.44
C PRO A 5 30.53 -17.75 -0.63
N THR A 6 30.82 -17.36 -1.84
CA THR A 6 30.97 -15.97 -2.27
C THR A 6 29.65 -15.23 -1.98
N SER A 7 29.68 -14.35 -0.98
CA SER A 7 28.61 -13.39 -0.71
C SER A 7 28.42 -12.54 -1.96
N PRO A 8 27.22 -12.45 -2.56
CA PRO A 8 27.01 -11.59 -3.70
C PRO A 8 27.14 -10.14 -3.24
N ALA A 9 28.13 -9.44 -3.83
CA ALA A 9 28.38 -8.03 -3.62
C ALA A 9 27.08 -7.23 -3.70
N ALA A 10 26.88 -6.31 -2.74
CA ALA A 10 25.73 -5.43 -2.64
C ALA A 10 25.53 -4.63 -3.94
N SER A 11 24.73 -5.19 -4.85
CA SER A 11 24.34 -4.52 -6.08
C SER A 11 23.34 -3.43 -5.74
N THR A 12 23.74 -2.19 -5.94
CA THR A 12 22.95 -0.96 -5.78
C THR A 12 21.82 -0.85 -6.82
N ALA A 13 21.62 -1.88 -7.64
CA ALA A 13 20.74 -1.90 -8.80
C ALA A 13 19.31 -2.27 -8.44
N ALA A 14 18.38 -1.75 -9.23
CA ALA A 14 17.01 -2.24 -9.25
C ALA A 14 16.99 -3.74 -9.60
N VAL A 15 16.11 -4.48 -8.95
CA VAL A 15 16.00 -5.94 -9.09
C VAL A 15 14.83 -6.26 -10.00
N SER A 16 15.03 -7.17 -10.95
CA SER A 16 13.94 -7.59 -11.83
C SER A 16 12.84 -8.33 -11.04
N PRO A 17 11.56 -8.28 -11.47
CA PRO A 17 10.48 -8.98 -10.78
C PRO A 17 10.71 -10.47 -10.59
N ARG A 18 11.30 -11.15 -11.58
CA ARG A 18 11.60 -12.59 -11.50
C ARG A 18 12.68 -12.92 -10.49
N GLU A 19 13.74 -12.11 -10.45
CA GLU A 19 14.81 -12.27 -9.47
C GLU A 19 14.30 -11.98 -8.05
N ALA A 20 13.47 -10.93 -7.90
CA ALA A 20 12.82 -10.61 -6.63
C ALA A 20 11.96 -11.76 -6.10
N GLN A 21 11.21 -12.43 -6.99
CA GLN A 21 10.43 -13.61 -6.62
C GLN A 21 11.34 -14.77 -6.19
N GLN A 22 12.41 -15.04 -6.92
CA GLN A 22 13.36 -16.10 -6.56
C GLN A 22 14.01 -15.87 -5.20
N LEU A 23 14.47 -14.63 -4.95
CA LEU A 23 15.05 -14.26 -3.67
C LEU A 23 14.04 -14.38 -2.52
N ALA A 24 12.80 -13.94 -2.74
CA ALA A 24 11.74 -14.04 -1.74
C ALA A 24 11.34 -15.49 -1.45
N SER A 25 11.21 -16.33 -2.49
CA SER A 25 10.88 -17.76 -2.33
C SER A 25 12.00 -18.56 -1.66
N ALA A 26 13.26 -18.15 -1.83
CA ALA A 26 14.42 -18.73 -1.14
C ALA A 26 14.58 -18.20 0.31
N GLY A 27 13.73 -17.29 0.78
CA GLY A 27 13.87 -16.68 2.12
C GLY A 27 15.03 -15.69 2.25
N LEU A 28 15.67 -15.33 1.13
CA LEU A 28 16.82 -14.43 1.09
C LEU A 28 16.44 -12.96 0.97
N ALA A 29 15.18 -12.66 0.70
CA ALA A 29 14.67 -11.30 0.62
C ALA A 29 13.26 -11.18 1.20
N ASN A 30 12.97 -10.00 1.76
CA ASN A 30 11.63 -9.60 2.19
C ASN A 30 11.10 -8.52 1.25
N ILE A 31 9.87 -8.71 0.74
CA ILE A 31 9.21 -7.73 -0.14
C ILE A 31 8.36 -6.80 0.72
N ILE A 32 8.59 -5.49 0.59
CA ILE A 32 7.82 -4.46 1.27
C ILE A 32 7.07 -3.61 0.25
N ASP A 33 5.76 -3.65 0.33
CA ASP A 33 4.88 -2.83 -0.51
C ASP A 33 4.63 -1.48 0.15
N VAL A 34 5.11 -0.41 -0.49
CA VAL A 34 4.97 0.96 0.01
C VAL A 34 3.79 1.70 -0.62
N ARG A 35 2.84 0.97 -1.19
CA ARG A 35 1.59 1.53 -1.69
C ARG A 35 0.62 1.82 -0.55
N GLU A 36 -0.43 2.57 -0.87
CA GLU A 36 -1.48 2.83 0.09
C GLU A 36 -2.33 1.57 0.34
N THR A 37 -2.98 1.53 1.51
CA THR A 37 -3.76 0.37 1.97
C THR A 37 -4.82 -0.07 0.96
N ASP A 38 -5.47 0.87 0.27
CA ASP A 38 -6.50 0.58 -0.73
C ASP A 38 -5.91 -0.07 -1.98
N GLU A 39 -4.73 0.38 -2.41
CA GLU A 39 -4.01 -0.21 -3.55
C GLU A 39 -3.58 -1.65 -3.22
N HIS A 40 -3.02 -1.87 -2.03
CA HIS A 40 -2.59 -3.19 -1.56
C HIS A 40 -3.78 -4.14 -1.37
N ARG A 41 -4.91 -3.64 -0.85
CA ARG A 41 -6.12 -4.45 -0.67
C ARG A 41 -6.72 -4.91 -1.99
N SER A 42 -6.65 -4.08 -3.04
CA SER A 42 -7.18 -4.43 -4.36
C SER A 42 -6.34 -5.51 -5.06
N GLU A 43 -5.03 -5.36 -5.00
CA GLU A 43 -4.07 -6.35 -5.51
C GLU A 43 -2.73 -6.21 -4.79
N HIS A 44 -2.05 -7.32 -4.50
CA HIS A 44 -0.73 -7.32 -3.89
C HIS A 44 0.06 -8.57 -4.24
N VAL A 45 1.37 -8.53 -4.03
CA VAL A 45 2.24 -9.69 -4.14
C VAL A 45 2.09 -10.54 -2.89
N ALA A 46 1.90 -11.85 -3.05
CA ALA A 46 1.77 -12.77 -1.94
C ALA A 46 2.99 -12.72 -1.02
N GLY A 47 2.75 -12.60 0.29
CA GLY A 47 3.81 -12.50 1.30
C GLY A 47 4.50 -11.14 1.40
N ALA A 48 4.10 -10.13 0.62
CA ALA A 48 4.62 -8.79 0.77
C ALA A 48 4.05 -8.11 2.03
N SER A 49 4.92 -7.47 2.81
CA SER A 49 4.52 -6.68 3.99
C SER A 49 4.13 -5.27 3.54
N LEU A 50 2.97 -4.78 3.99
CA LEU A 50 2.51 -3.43 3.66
C LEU A 50 3.14 -2.39 4.60
N PHE A 51 3.73 -1.35 4.02
CA PHE A 51 4.20 -0.16 4.73
C PHE A 51 3.91 1.10 3.92
N PRO A 52 2.72 1.71 4.05
CA PRO A 52 2.26 2.82 3.22
C PRO A 52 3.19 4.04 3.26
N THR A 53 3.35 4.69 2.09
CA THR A 53 4.16 5.92 2.01
C THR A 53 3.59 7.08 2.82
N SER A 54 2.29 7.10 3.10
CA SER A 54 1.64 8.12 3.93
C SER A 54 2.11 8.13 5.40
N ILE A 55 2.58 6.97 5.91
CA ILE A 55 3.13 6.82 7.26
C ILE A 55 4.64 6.54 7.25
N PHE A 56 5.29 6.73 6.09
CA PHE A 56 6.70 6.42 5.95
C PHE A 56 7.56 7.28 6.89
N SER A 57 8.36 6.58 7.70
CA SER A 57 9.47 7.15 8.46
C SER A 57 10.65 6.20 8.33
N ALA A 58 11.83 6.72 8.03
CA ALA A 58 13.03 5.90 7.88
C ALA A 58 13.39 5.16 9.19
N THR A 59 13.08 5.76 10.35
CA THR A 59 13.28 5.17 11.67
C THR A 59 12.22 4.14 12.05
N GLY A 60 10.99 4.31 11.57
CA GLY A 60 9.86 3.40 11.82
C GLY A 60 9.74 2.28 10.80
N PHE A 61 10.60 2.24 9.79
CA PHE A 61 10.55 1.20 8.76
C PHE A 61 10.97 -0.16 9.35
N PRO A 62 10.36 -1.28 8.93
CA PRO A 62 10.66 -2.60 9.46
C PRO A 62 12.15 -2.89 9.58
N ALA A 63 12.55 -3.49 10.68
CA ALA A 63 13.95 -3.89 10.86
C ALA A 63 14.32 -4.92 9.80
N GLN A 64 15.50 -4.77 9.23
CA GLN A 64 16.05 -5.76 8.31
C GLN A 64 16.50 -6.97 9.11
N GLN A 65 16.07 -8.14 8.69
CA GLN A 65 16.59 -9.39 9.28
C GLN A 65 18.00 -9.65 8.76
N ALA A 66 18.88 -10.08 9.64
CA ALA A 66 20.28 -10.37 9.27
C ALA A 66 20.34 -11.39 8.13
N GLY A 67 21.08 -11.04 7.06
CA GLY A 67 21.24 -11.88 5.88
C GLY A 67 20.10 -11.82 4.86
N GLN A 68 19.04 -11.05 5.08
CA GLN A 68 17.97 -10.85 4.11
C GLN A 68 18.08 -9.50 3.41
N ARG A 69 17.87 -9.49 2.09
CA ARG A 69 17.72 -8.25 1.32
C ARG A 69 16.32 -7.69 1.47
N MET A 70 16.20 -6.38 1.49
CA MET A 70 14.91 -5.70 1.53
C MET A 70 14.55 -5.21 0.12
N LEU A 71 13.46 -5.70 -0.44
CA LEU A 71 12.98 -5.36 -1.78
C LEU A 71 11.74 -4.49 -1.66
N VAL A 72 11.84 -3.24 -2.12
CA VAL A 72 10.75 -2.26 -2.00
C VAL A 72 9.95 -2.24 -3.28
N LEU A 73 8.64 -2.43 -3.14
CA LEU A 73 7.65 -2.47 -4.22
C LEU A 73 6.70 -1.27 -4.12
N CYS A 74 6.40 -0.65 -5.26
CA CYS A 74 5.24 0.23 -5.39
C CYS A 74 4.52 -0.03 -6.72
N ARG A 75 3.70 0.89 -7.20
CA ARG A 75 2.97 0.68 -8.46
C ARG A 75 3.90 0.61 -9.68
N SER A 76 4.85 1.54 -9.83
CA SER A 76 5.70 1.70 -11.01
C SER A 76 7.21 1.81 -10.72
N GLY A 77 7.64 1.66 -9.45
CA GLY A 77 9.02 1.85 -9.02
C GLY A 77 9.35 3.28 -8.51
N LYS A 78 8.63 4.32 -8.94
CA LYS A 78 8.96 5.73 -8.59
C LYS A 78 8.87 6.04 -7.09
N ARG A 79 7.79 5.62 -6.40
CA ARG A 79 7.65 5.82 -4.94
C ARG A 79 8.66 4.97 -4.19
N ALA A 80 8.86 3.72 -4.62
CA ALA A 80 9.86 2.81 -4.05
C ALA A 80 11.28 3.38 -4.14
N GLY A 81 11.65 4.03 -5.25
CA GLY A 81 12.94 4.69 -5.39
C GLY A 81 13.18 5.73 -4.30
N LYS A 82 12.23 6.65 -4.09
CA LYS A 82 12.34 7.67 -3.03
C LYS A 82 12.49 7.06 -1.63
N VAL A 83 11.76 5.97 -1.35
CA VAL A 83 11.86 5.25 -0.06
C VAL A 83 13.23 4.59 0.09
N VAL A 84 13.73 3.92 -0.95
CA VAL A 84 15.06 3.29 -0.95
C VAL A 84 16.17 4.32 -0.76
N ASP A 85 16.07 5.48 -1.43
CA ASP A 85 17.05 6.56 -1.28
C ASP A 85 17.07 7.10 0.16
N ALA A 86 15.89 7.29 0.77
CA ALA A 86 15.79 7.71 2.17
C ALA A 86 16.32 6.64 3.16
N LEU A 87 16.07 5.35 2.89
CA LEU A 87 16.59 4.26 3.72
C LEU A 87 18.11 4.14 3.61
N ARG A 88 18.68 4.34 2.42
CA ARG A 88 20.13 4.39 2.23
C ARG A 88 20.76 5.58 2.94
N ALA A 89 20.15 6.74 2.86
CA ALA A 89 20.58 7.92 3.60
C ALA A 89 20.57 7.71 5.12
N SER A 90 19.71 6.83 5.63
CA SER A 90 19.68 6.42 7.05
C SER A 90 20.67 5.29 7.41
N GLY A 91 21.56 4.89 6.47
CA GLY A 91 22.61 3.89 6.69
C GLY A 91 22.23 2.44 6.35
N ARG A 92 21.08 2.17 5.72
CA ARG A 92 20.71 0.82 5.27
C ARG A 92 21.34 0.50 3.91
N THR A 93 22.03 -0.63 3.80
CA THR A 93 22.82 -1.00 2.60
C THR A 93 22.11 -1.99 1.68
N ASP A 94 21.41 -2.99 2.24
CA ASP A 94 20.82 -4.09 1.47
C ASP A 94 19.36 -3.82 1.09
N VAL A 95 19.11 -2.65 0.50
CA VAL A 95 17.78 -2.21 0.07
C VAL A 95 17.77 -1.98 -1.43
N SER A 96 16.83 -2.57 -2.14
CA SER A 96 16.70 -2.45 -3.61
C SER A 96 15.24 -2.21 -4.02
N VAL A 97 15.07 -1.61 -5.20
CA VAL A 97 13.76 -1.38 -5.81
C VAL A 97 13.42 -2.53 -6.73
N ILE A 98 12.16 -2.99 -6.73
CA ILE A 98 11.66 -3.91 -7.76
C ILE A 98 11.28 -3.11 -9.00
N GLU A 99 11.93 -3.43 -10.14
CA GLU A 99 11.70 -2.75 -11.41
C GLU A 99 10.24 -2.81 -11.85
N GLY A 100 9.72 -1.66 -12.31
CA GLY A 100 8.33 -1.56 -12.77
C GLY A 100 7.28 -1.77 -11.68
N GLY A 101 7.68 -2.07 -10.44
CA GLY A 101 6.79 -2.30 -9.31
C GLY A 101 5.79 -3.44 -9.59
N ILE A 102 4.56 -3.35 -9.03
CA ILE A 102 3.54 -4.39 -9.24
C ILE A 102 3.08 -4.46 -10.70
N THR A 103 3.17 -3.36 -11.45
CA THR A 103 2.87 -3.36 -12.89
C THR A 103 3.90 -4.20 -13.65
N GLY A 104 5.18 -4.07 -13.33
CA GLY A 104 6.26 -4.91 -13.89
C GLY A 104 6.11 -6.37 -13.46
N TRP A 105 5.77 -6.61 -12.20
CA TRP A 105 5.50 -7.93 -11.65
C TRP A 105 4.38 -8.66 -12.42
N SER A 106 3.25 -7.99 -12.62
CA SER A 106 2.12 -8.54 -13.39
C SER A 106 2.47 -8.75 -14.87
N LYS A 107 3.24 -7.83 -15.51
CA LYS A 107 3.72 -8.01 -16.89
C LYS A 107 4.69 -9.18 -17.05
N ALA A 108 5.46 -9.49 -16.03
CA ALA A 108 6.33 -10.67 -16.00
C ALA A 108 5.56 -12.00 -15.85
N GLY A 109 4.23 -11.94 -15.72
CA GLY A 109 3.36 -13.12 -15.55
C GLY A 109 3.43 -13.73 -14.14
N LEU A 110 3.93 -12.99 -13.15
CA LEU A 110 4.10 -13.50 -11.80
C LEU A 110 2.79 -13.39 -11.00
N PRO A 111 2.57 -14.29 -10.03
CA PRO A 111 1.32 -14.36 -9.30
C PRO A 111 1.09 -13.09 -8.46
N VAL A 112 -0.13 -12.55 -8.57
CA VAL A 112 -0.63 -11.41 -7.81
C VAL A 112 -1.93 -11.82 -7.15
N VAL A 113 -2.04 -11.59 -5.86
CA VAL A 113 -3.29 -11.80 -5.13
C VAL A 113 -4.21 -10.63 -5.45
N ARG A 114 -5.35 -10.91 -6.09
CA ARG A 114 -6.38 -9.91 -6.40
C ARG A 114 -7.59 -10.16 -5.56
N ASN A 115 -8.05 -9.11 -4.90
CA ASN A 115 -9.30 -9.16 -4.15
C ASN A 115 -10.44 -8.64 -5.03
N ALA A 116 -11.22 -9.56 -5.60
CA ALA A 116 -12.38 -9.22 -6.42
C ALA A 116 -13.47 -8.46 -5.65
N THR A 117 -13.45 -8.56 -4.32
CA THR A 117 -14.42 -7.89 -3.42
C THR A 117 -13.90 -6.56 -2.87
N ALA A 118 -12.73 -6.10 -3.33
CA ALA A 118 -12.21 -4.82 -2.88
C ALA A 118 -13.17 -3.69 -3.28
N PRO A 119 -13.55 -2.81 -2.35
CA PRO A 119 -14.45 -1.71 -2.66
C PRO A 119 -13.82 -0.78 -3.71
N ILE A 120 -14.66 -0.21 -4.57
CA ILE A 120 -14.24 0.76 -5.57
C ILE A 120 -13.48 1.90 -4.87
N PRO A 121 -12.32 2.36 -5.38
CA PRO A 121 -11.58 3.46 -4.78
C PRO A 121 -12.46 4.67 -4.53
N LEU A 122 -12.40 5.25 -3.33
CA LEU A 122 -13.27 6.34 -2.89
C LEU A 122 -13.34 7.49 -3.88
N MET A 123 -12.19 7.87 -4.44
CA MET A 123 -12.12 8.94 -5.45
C MET A 123 -12.96 8.65 -6.69
N ARG A 124 -12.99 7.39 -7.12
CA ARG A 124 -13.81 6.96 -8.27
C ARG A 124 -15.31 7.02 -7.96
N GLN A 125 -15.70 6.67 -6.74
CA GLN A 125 -17.08 6.81 -6.27
C GLN A 125 -17.50 8.29 -6.26
N VAL A 126 -16.63 9.17 -5.75
CA VAL A 126 -16.87 10.63 -5.73
C VAL A 126 -17.08 11.18 -7.14
N MET A 127 -16.23 10.80 -8.10
CA MET A 127 -16.35 11.25 -9.49
C MET A 127 -17.67 10.80 -10.13
N VAL A 128 -18.07 9.54 -9.89
CA VAL A 128 -19.34 9.01 -10.42
C VAL A 128 -20.52 9.73 -9.80
N CYS A 129 -20.55 9.90 -8.47
CA CYS A 129 -21.64 10.60 -7.78
C CYS A 129 -21.75 12.08 -8.23
N ALA A 130 -20.62 12.79 -8.31
CA ALA A 130 -20.61 14.17 -8.77
C ALA A 130 -21.09 14.31 -10.22
N GLY A 131 -20.63 13.42 -11.11
CA GLY A 131 -21.08 13.38 -12.49
C GLY A 131 -22.58 13.10 -12.63
N LEU A 132 -23.12 12.13 -11.89
CA LEU A 132 -24.54 11.83 -11.89
C LEU A 132 -25.40 12.98 -11.37
N LEU A 133 -24.93 13.69 -10.32
CA LEU A 133 -25.64 14.89 -9.83
C LEU A 133 -25.70 15.99 -10.88
N VAL A 134 -24.58 16.26 -11.57
CA VAL A 134 -24.56 17.27 -12.66
C VAL A 134 -25.53 16.88 -13.78
N VAL A 135 -25.52 15.62 -14.22
CA VAL A 135 -26.43 15.14 -15.27
C VAL A 135 -27.88 15.25 -14.81
N ALA A 136 -28.19 14.84 -13.58
CA ALA A 136 -29.56 14.90 -13.02
C ALA A 136 -30.07 16.34 -12.95
N PHE A 137 -29.31 17.27 -12.39
CA PHE A 137 -29.71 18.68 -12.31
C PHE A 137 -29.84 19.34 -13.68
N THR A 138 -28.98 18.98 -14.65
CA THR A 138 -29.10 19.48 -16.01
C THR A 138 -30.34 18.93 -16.70
N ALA A 139 -30.64 17.66 -16.55
CA ALA A 139 -31.87 17.06 -17.10
C ALA A 139 -33.12 17.71 -16.49
N LEU A 140 -33.15 17.91 -15.16
CA LEU A 140 -34.24 18.60 -14.50
C LEU A 140 -34.39 20.05 -14.97
N ALA A 141 -33.29 20.75 -15.21
CA ALA A 141 -33.32 22.13 -15.70
C ALA A 141 -33.95 22.22 -17.10
N VAL A 142 -33.69 21.24 -17.98
CA VAL A 142 -34.23 21.20 -19.33
C VAL A 142 -35.68 20.72 -19.38
N LEU A 143 -36.03 19.69 -18.57
CA LEU A 143 -37.32 19.01 -18.65
C LEU A 143 -38.40 19.63 -17.74
N VAL A 144 -38.00 20.23 -16.61
CA VAL A 144 -38.96 20.68 -15.57
C VAL A 144 -38.92 22.19 -15.38
N ASN A 145 -37.79 22.74 -14.98
CA ASN A 145 -37.67 24.17 -14.70
C ASN A 145 -36.21 24.63 -14.74
N PRO A 146 -35.90 25.78 -15.41
CA PRO A 146 -34.55 26.34 -15.48
C PRO A 146 -33.88 26.62 -14.13
N TRP A 147 -34.65 26.78 -13.02
CA TRP A 147 -34.12 26.97 -11.67
C TRP A 147 -33.17 25.85 -11.24
N PHE A 148 -33.35 24.63 -11.73
CA PHE A 148 -32.46 23.52 -11.40
C PHE A 148 -31.04 23.70 -11.94
N MET A 149 -30.79 24.66 -12.86
CA MET A 149 -29.45 25.06 -13.30
C MET A 149 -28.58 25.57 -12.13
N ALA A 150 -29.20 26.21 -11.13
CA ALA A 150 -28.51 26.63 -9.91
C ALA A 150 -27.90 25.46 -9.14
N GLY A 151 -28.55 24.27 -9.16
CA GLY A 151 -28.02 23.04 -8.56
C GLY A 151 -26.75 22.55 -9.25
N THR A 152 -26.72 22.60 -10.59
CA THR A 152 -25.51 22.27 -11.37
C THR A 152 -24.37 23.21 -11.03
N GLY A 153 -24.64 24.53 -10.93
CA GLY A 153 -23.66 25.55 -10.51
C GLY A 153 -23.12 25.31 -9.11
N PHE A 154 -24.00 24.92 -8.17
CA PHE A 154 -23.61 24.62 -6.78
C PHE A 154 -22.66 23.41 -6.72
N VAL A 155 -22.95 22.33 -7.45
CA VAL A 155 -22.06 21.15 -7.54
C VAL A 155 -20.72 21.53 -8.15
N GLY A 156 -20.72 22.33 -9.24
CA GLY A 156 -19.48 22.81 -9.88
C GLY A 156 -18.63 23.68 -8.95
N LEU A 157 -19.25 24.60 -8.19
CA LEU A 157 -18.55 25.44 -7.21
C LEU A 157 -17.96 24.59 -6.06
N GLY A 158 -18.70 23.59 -5.58
CA GLY A 158 -18.23 22.64 -4.57
C GLY A 158 -17.03 21.82 -5.03
N LEU A 159 -17.03 21.36 -6.30
CA LEU A 159 -15.89 20.65 -6.87
C LEU A 159 -14.66 21.55 -7.04
N THR A 160 -14.86 22.81 -7.47
CA THR A 160 -13.79 23.80 -7.57
C THR A 160 -13.17 24.09 -6.20
N PHE A 161 -14.01 24.31 -5.19
CA PHE A 161 -13.56 24.51 -3.81
C PHE A 161 -12.76 23.30 -3.29
N ALA A 162 -13.26 22.08 -3.52
CA ALA A 162 -12.56 20.86 -3.13
C ALA A 162 -11.21 20.70 -3.85
N GLY A 163 -11.11 21.11 -5.11
CA GLY A 163 -9.86 21.10 -5.87
C GLY A 163 -8.81 22.08 -5.32
N ILE A 164 -9.24 23.25 -4.87
CA ILE A 164 -8.32 24.28 -4.32
C ILE A 164 -7.89 23.96 -2.90
N THR A 165 -8.82 23.53 -2.04
CA THR A 165 -8.57 23.32 -0.61
C THR A 165 -8.06 21.91 -0.29
N GLY A 166 -8.23 20.96 -1.21
CA GLY A 166 -7.96 19.53 -0.96
C GLY A 166 -8.98 18.85 -0.05
N ILE A 167 -10.00 19.58 0.44
CA ILE A 167 -11.03 19.07 1.34
C ILE A 167 -12.30 18.78 0.53
N CYS A 168 -12.57 17.49 0.28
CA CYS A 168 -13.79 17.08 -0.42
C CYS A 168 -14.85 16.61 0.58
N THR A 169 -15.89 17.42 0.79
CA THR A 169 -17.01 17.10 1.68
C THR A 169 -17.74 15.82 1.24
N MET A 170 -17.90 15.61 -0.06
CA MET A 170 -18.47 14.39 -0.64
C MET A 170 -17.65 13.15 -0.27
N ALA A 171 -16.31 13.24 -0.36
CA ALA A 171 -15.43 12.13 0.03
C ALA A 171 -15.58 11.81 1.53
N THR A 172 -15.73 12.82 2.39
CA THR A 172 -15.93 12.63 3.84
C THR A 172 -17.26 11.94 4.14
N ILE A 173 -18.31 12.27 3.41
CA ILE A 173 -19.63 11.63 3.55
C ILE A 173 -19.56 10.19 3.06
N LEU A 174 -18.99 9.93 1.87
CA LEU A 174 -18.86 8.59 1.33
C LEU A 174 -17.95 7.68 2.19
N ALA A 175 -16.90 8.25 2.79
CA ALA A 175 -16.02 7.49 3.70
C ALA A 175 -16.75 6.98 4.95
N LYS A 176 -17.81 7.69 5.41
CA LYS A 176 -18.63 7.28 6.57
C LYS A 176 -19.66 6.22 6.24
N MET A 177 -19.92 5.94 4.96
CA MET A 177 -20.89 4.93 4.54
C MET A 177 -20.45 3.51 4.94
N PRO A 178 -21.38 2.62 5.31
CA PRO A 178 -21.06 1.29 5.86
C PRO A 178 -20.22 0.42 4.91
N TRP A 179 -20.37 0.56 3.60
CA TRP A 179 -19.60 -0.18 2.59
C TRP A 179 -18.18 0.38 2.38
N ASN A 180 -17.92 1.63 2.79
CA ASN A 180 -16.60 2.25 2.73
C ASN A 180 -15.88 2.22 4.09
N ARG A 181 -16.53 1.81 5.16
CA ARG A 181 -15.86 1.56 6.44
C ARG A 181 -14.86 0.44 6.20
N ALA A 182 -13.61 0.83 5.99
CA ALA A 182 -12.52 -0.11 6.07
C ALA A 182 -12.64 -0.79 7.44
N THR A 183 -12.91 -2.08 7.45
CA THR A 183 -12.64 -2.89 8.61
C THR A 183 -11.16 -2.70 8.88
N ALA A 184 -10.83 -1.88 9.85
CA ALA A 184 -9.48 -1.66 10.33
C ALA A 184 -9.05 -2.89 11.13
N ALA A 185 -9.02 -4.03 10.46
CA ALA A 185 -8.24 -5.16 10.85
C ALA A 185 -6.95 -5.04 10.05
N LEU A 186 -6.00 -4.29 10.58
CA LEU A 186 -4.61 -4.58 10.34
C LEU A 186 -4.47 -6.08 10.64
N PRO A 187 -4.04 -6.92 9.70
CA PRO A 187 -3.59 -8.24 10.09
C PRO A 187 -2.49 -7.97 11.13
N ALA A 188 -2.75 -8.41 12.35
CA ALA A 188 -1.74 -8.44 13.38
C ALA A 188 -0.52 -9.09 12.71
N SER A 189 0.55 -8.33 12.57
CA SER A 189 1.85 -8.89 12.26
C SER A 189 2.01 -10.07 13.19
N ASN A 190 2.16 -11.27 12.63
CA ASN A 190 2.56 -12.45 13.38
C ASN A 190 3.96 -12.17 13.95
N THR A 191 3.99 -11.37 14.99
CA THR A 191 5.06 -11.38 15.97
C THR A 191 4.80 -12.64 16.76
N THR A 192 5.37 -13.74 16.31
CA THR A 192 5.62 -14.90 17.16
C THR A 192 6.68 -14.47 18.16
N ALA A 193 6.29 -13.56 19.06
CA ALA A 193 6.99 -13.37 20.30
C ALA A 193 6.66 -14.62 21.12
N GLY A 194 7.66 -15.48 21.25
CA GLY A 194 7.62 -16.58 22.18
C GLY A 194 7.16 -16.09 23.55
N SER A 195 5.91 -16.40 23.89
CA SER A 195 5.41 -16.29 25.25
C SER A 195 6.01 -17.44 26.03
N CYS A 196 7.20 -17.21 26.57
CA CYS A 196 7.70 -17.99 27.68
C CYS A 196 7.49 -17.21 28.97
N CYS A 197 6.72 -17.82 29.85
CA CYS A 197 6.62 -17.54 31.28
C CYS A 197 5.91 -16.27 31.75
N SER A 198 4.66 -16.44 32.09
CA SER A 198 4.11 -15.79 33.26
C SER A 198 3.05 -16.72 33.91
N THR A 199 3.48 -17.64 34.75
CA THR A 199 2.70 -18.09 35.92
C THR A 199 3.68 -18.38 37.01
N ALA A 200 3.73 -17.43 37.94
CA ALA A 200 4.32 -17.64 39.23
C ALA A 200 3.45 -18.64 40.02
N THR A 201 3.97 -19.77 40.32
CA THR A 201 3.62 -20.49 41.55
C THR A 201 4.84 -21.31 42.00
N ALA A 202 5.13 -21.16 43.28
CA ALA A 202 6.26 -21.68 43.99
C ALA A 202 6.47 -23.19 43.84
N GLY A 203 7.73 -23.62 43.85
CA GLY A 203 8.05 -24.89 44.39
C GLY A 203 9.13 -25.72 43.67
N LYS A 204 10.31 -25.73 44.29
CA LYS A 204 11.32 -26.78 44.27
C LYS A 204 12.28 -26.90 43.09
N CYS A 205 13.49 -26.39 43.37
CA CYS A 205 14.76 -27.00 42.94
C CYS A 205 14.82 -28.48 43.35
N CYS A 206 15.33 -29.32 42.47
CA CYS A 206 16.14 -30.48 42.84
C CYS A 206 17.07 -30.90 41.70
N SER A 207 18.32 -30.85 42.07
CA SER A 207 19.49 -31.66 41.66
C SER A 207 19.80 -31.75 40.19
#